data_56216b1ec8cbb7d034706eb489af851c
#
_entry.id   56216b1ec8cbb7d034706eb489af851c
#
_cell.length_a   1.000
_cell.length_b   1.000
_cell.length_c   1.000
_cell.angle_alpha   90.00
_cell.angle_beta   90.00
_cell.angle_gamma   90.00
#
_symmetry.space_group_name_H-M   'P 1'
#
loop_
_entity.id
_entity.type
_entity.pdbx_description
1 polymer ?
#
loop_
_entity_poly.entity_id
_entity_poly.type
_entity_poly.pdbx_seq_one_letter_code
_entity_poly.pdbx_strand_id
1 'polypeptide(L)'
;SNKYYLSAAFRRDGTSRFLDRWGNFWSVGAAWRISNEAFMEGTNSWLNDLKLRASYGTQGNESILSEYDYAYVYTPYQDQYTVTWNGSELGYSPEFYGNPDLTWEKQKTFDVGVDFRLFDRVYGSFEYFYRRTDDMLFKRPVAYSTAGRPYNWENLGAMKNTGIEFEVNVDIFNQPDLKWTVSLVGSHYKNRIVTLPEENRENGITSGPFNLREGKSRFEYYTYMYAGMDEKGNAMWYMDETNEKGEVTGRTTTTTYADATRYFIGKSALPDFNGGLSTTFSYKGIDLSIATAFQIGGYAYDYSYLSGMSSSFYVGHNKDMWKTFNPETGQGSLPIWNADNASNSFTQQSDLNLIKASYFSIRNITLGYTLPKNLMQKLGVEKLRIYATADNLGLWSKRQGFDPRVAMAGSDDEYGGYSPM
;
A
#
# COMPACT_ATOMS: atom_id res chain seq x y z
N SER A 1 -14.21 25.39 31.49
CA SER A 1 -12.99 25.80 30.76
C SER A 1 -12.62 24.71 29.75
N ASN A 2 -12.75 24.97 28.46
CA ASN A 2 -12.40 24.03 27.39
C ASN A 2 -10.91 24.14 27.06
N LYS A 3 -10.02 23.90 28.03
CA LYS A 3 -8.57 24.04 27.86
C LYS A 3 -7.86 22.69 27.79
N TYR A 4 -8.20 21.79 28.70
CA TYR A 4 -7.55 20.49 28.84
C TYR A 4 -8.57 19.39 28.64
N TYR A 5 -8.16 18.37 27.87
CA TYR A 5 -8.98 17.22 27.55
C TYR A 5 -8.18 15.96 27.90
N LEU A 6 -8.82 15.03 28.54
CA LEU A 6 -8.28 13.72 28.81
C LEU A 6 -9.28 12.68 28.34
N SER A 7 -8.79 11.63 27.71
CA SER A 7 -9.58 10.47 27.30
C SER A 7 -8.86 9.20 27.68
N ALA A 8 -9.60 8.19 28.08
CA ALA A 8 -9.09 6.84 28.29
C ALA A 8 -10.15 5.86 27.80
N ALA A 9 -9.71 4.79 27.17
CA ALA A 9 -10.56 3.70 26.75
C ALA A 9 -9.89 2.37 27.12
N PHE A 10 -10.72 1.39 27.48
CA PHE A 10 -10.31 0.01 27.70
C PHE A 10 -11.27 -0.89 26.96
N ARG A 11 -10.74 -1.89 26.26
CA ARG A 11 -11.52 -2.88 25.52
C ARG A 11 -10.97 -4.28 25.80
N ARG A 12 -11.86 -5.23 25.96
CA ARG A 12 -11.53 -6.64 26.03
C ARG A 12 -12.27 -7.36 24.92
N ASP A 13 -11.53 -7.91 23.98
CA ASP A 13 -12.06 -8.61 22.81
C ASP A 13 -11.82 -10.11 22.95
N GLY A 14 -12.75 -10.91 22.45
CA GLY A 14 -12.66 -12.36 22.44
C GLY A 14 -12.74 -12.91 21.03
N THR A 15 -11.91 -13.90 20.71
CA THR A 15 -11.94 -14.61 19.44
C THR A 15 -11.98 -16.12 19.64
N SER A 16 -12.57 -16.85 18.73
CA SER A 16 -12.50 -18.32 18.68
C SER A 16 -11.27 -18.85 17.95
N ARG A 17 -10.45 -17.96 17.38
CA ARG A 17 -9.29 -18.33 16.56
C ARG A 17 -8.06 -18.73 17.35
N PHE A 18 -7.99 -18.34 18.62
CA PHE A 18 -6.88 -18.63 19.53
C PHE A 18 -7.35 -19.46 20.71
N LEU A 19 -6.47 -20.28 21.27
CA LEU A 19 -6.73 -21.02 22.50
C LEU A 19 -6.87 -20.04 23.67
N ASP A 20 -5.97 -19.08 23.81
CA ASP A 20 -6.15 -17.89 24.65
C ASP A 20 -6.98 -16.86 23.90
N ARG A 21 -8.28 -16.89 24.16
CA ARG A 21 -9.29 -16.14 23.38
C ARG A 21 -9.27 -14.64 23.62
N TRP A 22 -8.72 -14.17 24.74
CA TRP A 22 -8.97 -12.81 25.20
C TRP A 22 -7.78 -11.89 25.01
N GLY A 23 -8.01 -10.81 24.24
CA GLY A 23 -7.10 -9.66 24.13
C GLY A 23 -7.57 -8.47 24.95
N ASN A 24 -6.66 -7.80 25.65
CA ASN A 24 -6.94 -6.58 26.39
C ASN A 24 -6.23 -5.40 25.71
N PHE A 25 -6.98 -4.37 25.38
CA PHE A 25 -6.49 -3.21 24.65
C PHE A 25 -6.93 -1.94 25.37
N TRP A 26 -6.08 -0.94 25.35
CA TRP A 26 -6.35 0.31 26.03
C TRP A 26 -5.73 1.49 25.26
N SER A 27 -6.27 2.67 25.48
CA SER A 27 -5.71 3.90 25.00
C SER A 27 -5.89 5.03 25.99
N VAL A 28 -4.94 5.96 25.98
CA VAL A 28 -5.02 7.23 26.69
C VAL A 28 -4.69 8.35 25.71
N GLY A 29 -5.38 9.47 25.88
CA GLY A 29 -5.14 10.66 25.06
C GLY A 29 -5.27 11.90 25.92
N ALA A 30 -4.46 12.90 25.60
CA ALA A 30 -4.52 14.22 26.18
C ALA A 30 -4.50 15.28 25.09
N ALA A 31 -5.24 16.37 25.31
CA ALA A 31 -5.14 17.54 24.45
C ALA A 31 -5.18 18.82 25.28
N TRP A 32 -4.43 19.80 24.80
CA TRP A 32 -4.33 21.13 25.38
C TRP A 32 -4.66 22.19 24.33
N ARG A 33 -5.76 22.91 24.53
CA ARG A 33 -6.12 24.05 23.68
C ARG A 33 -5.39 25.29 24.19
N ILE A 34 -4.23 25.54 23.63
CA ILE A 34 -3.31 26.60 24.02
C ILE A 34 -3.94 27.96 23.75
N SER A 35 -4.69 28.10 22.66
CA SER A 35 -5.38 29.37 22.28
C SER A 35 -6.32 29.89 23.36
N ASN A 36 -6.80 29.04 24.27
CA ASN A 36 -7.69 29.47 25.36
C ASN A 36 -6.94 29.92 26.62
N GLU A 37 -5.59 29.92 26.63
CA GLU A 37 -4.78 30.36 27.76
C GLU A 37 -4.70 31.89 27.77
N ALA A 38 -4.64 32.47 28.98
CA ALA A 38 -4.59 33.94 29.15
C ALA A 38 -3.38 34.59 28.47
N PHE A 39 -2.24 33.90 28.42
CA PHE A 39 -1.02 34.36 27.74
C PHE A 39 -1.16 34.45 26.21
N MET A 40 -2.19 33.82 25.63
CA MET A 40 -2.46 33.80 24.19
C MET A 40 -3.48 34.86 23.77
N GLU A 41 -4.09 35.62 24.69
CA GLU A 41 -5.13 36.65 24.36
C GLU A 41 -4.63 37.65 23.32
N GLY A 42 -3.36 38.04 23.34
CA GLY A 42 -2.76 38.98 22.36
C GLY A 42 -2.61 38.38 20.95
N THR A 43 -2.79 37.08 20.75
CA THR A 43 -2.63 36.42 19.43
C THR A 43 -3.94 36.18 18.70
N ASN A 44 -5.09 36.43 19.33
CA ASN A 44 -6.43 36.11 18.81
C ASN A 44 -6.73 36.73 17.45
N SER A 45 -6.04 37.82 17.07
CA SER A 45 -6.23 38.47 15.78
C SER A 45 -5.73 37.67 14.57
N TRP A 46 -4.79 36.76 14.79
CA TRP A 46 -4.22 35.95 13.74
C TRP A 46 -4.20 34.43 14.05
N LEU A 47 -4.14 34.04 15.34
CA LEU A 47 -4.16 32.64 15.79
C LEU A 47 -5.47 32.40 16.55
N ASN A 48 -6.50 31.94 15.84
CA ASN A 48 -7.84 31.77 16.37
C ASN A 48 -8.02 30.47 17.15
N ASP A 49 -7.32 29.43 16.76
CA ASP A 49 -7.27 28.19 17.53
C ASP A 49 -5.88 27.52 17.39
N LEU A 50 -5.39 27.02 18.50
CA LEU A 50 -4.20 26.19 18.58
C LEU A 50 -4.41 25.13 19.65
N LYS A 51 -4.40 23.86 19.22
CA LYS A 51 -4.58 22.72 20.12
C LYS A 51 -3.51 21.67 19.86
N LEU A 52 -2.78 21.33 20.88
CA LEU A 52 -1.88 20.18 20.90
C LEU A 52 -2.64 18.93 21.35
N ARG A 53 -2.36 17.80 20.74
CA ARG A 53 -2.90 16.50 21.13
C ARG A 53 -1.81 15.45 21.11
N ALA A 54 -1.90 14.49 22.03
CA ALA A 54 -1.06 13.31 22.06
C ALA A 54 -1.90 12.12 22.51
N SER A 55 -1.65 10.98 21.91
CA SER A 55 -2.28 9.73 22.33
C SER A 55 -1.30 8.56 22.27
N TYR A 56 -1.57 7.60 23.13
CA TYR A 56 -0.89 6.30 23.11
C TYR A 56 -1.90 5.20 23.36
N GLY A 57 -1.81 4.12 22.61
CA GLY A 57 -2.73 3.00 22.77
C GLY A 57 -2.22 1.71 22.16
N THR A 58 -2.95 0.63 22.49
CA THR A 58 -2.72 -0.70 21.98
C THR A 58 -3.96 -1.20 21.25
N GLN A 59 -3.75 -1.93 20.16
CA GLN A 59 -4.79 -2.60 19.38
C GLN A 59 -4.38 -4.03 19.11
N GLY A 60 -5.36 -4.93 18.99
CA GLY A 60 -5.14 -6.32 18.58
C GLY A 60 -5.60 -6.57 17.17
N ASN A 61 -4.91 -7.46 16.50
CA ASN A 61 -5.35 -8.06 15.26
C ASN A 61 -5.34 -9.58 15.40
N GLU A 62 -6.40 -10.21 14.90
CA GLU A 62 -6.59 -11.67 14.90
C GLU A 62 -6.75 -12.22 13.48
N SER A 63 -6.65 -11.36 12.46
CA SER A 63 -6.94 -11.72 11.09
C SER A 63 -5.80 -12.56 10.51
N ILE A 64 -6.02 -13.86 10.42
CA ILE A 64 -5.14 -14.86 9.80
C ILE A 64 -5.85 -15.57 8.64
N LEU A 65 -6.95 -14.98 8.12
CA LEU A 65 -7.74 -15.60 7.07
C LEU A 65 -7.04 -15.49 5.72
N SER A 66 -7.01 -16.58 4.97
CA SER A 66 -6.84 -16.56 3.52
C SER A 66 -8.22 -16.34 2.86
N GLU A 67 -8.25 -15.88 1.62
CA GLU A 67 -9.49 -15.61 0.85
C GLU A 67 -10.41 -16.83 0.70
N TYR A 68 -9.92 -18.03 0.95
CA TYR A 68 -10.66 -19.30 0.77
C TYR A 68 -11.32 -19.84 2.03
N ASP A 69 -11.16 -19.18 3.19
CA ASP A 69 -11.58 -19.74 4.50
C ASP A 69 -13.00 -19.34 4.92
N TYR A 70 -13.85 -18.88 4.00
CA TYR A 70 -15.21 -18.43 4.33
C TYR A 70 -16.19 -19.54 4.74
N ALA A 71 -15.88 -20.80 4.50
CA ALA A 71 -16.86 -21.89 4.65
C ALA A 71 -16.74 -22.67 5.96
N TYR A 72 -15.66 -22.54 6.73
CA TYR A 72 -15.43 -23.35 7.94
C TYR A 72 -14.90 -22.49 9.09
N VAL A 73 -15.26 -22.90 10.32
CA VAL A 73 -14.68 -22.31 11.54
C VAL A 73 -13.20 -22.67 11.57
N TYR A 74 -12.39 -21.75 11.16
CA TYR A 74 -10.94 -21.90 11.11
C TYR A 74 -10.36 -21.83 12.52
N THR A 75 -9.79 -22.95 12.98
CA THR A 75 -9.18 -23.07 14.31
C THR A 75 -7.68 -23.35 14.16
N PRO A 76 -6.84 -22.32 13.97
CA PRO A 76 -5.42 -22.47 13.66
C PRO A 76 -4.59 -23.10 14.79
N TYR A 77 -5.20 -23.32 15.94
CA TYR A 77 -4.58 -24.03 17.05
C TYR A 77 -4.83 -25.55 17.01
N GLN A 78 -5.60 -26.06 16.04
CA GLN A 78 -5.89 -27.49 15.86
C GLN A 78 -5.34 -27.98 14.53
N ASP A 79 -4.90 -29.26 14.52
CA ASP A 79 -4.46 -29.91 13.28
C ASP A 79 -5.62 -30.04 12.30
N GLN A 80 -5.34 -29.75 11.02
CA GLN A 80 -6.31 -29.91 9.94
C GLN A 80 -5.78 -30.90 8.89
N TYR A 81 -6.70 -31.68 8.34
CA TYR A 81 -6.40 -32.74 7.38
C TYR A 81 -7.32 -32.63 6.17
N THR A 82 -6.72 -32.77 5.00
CA THR A 82 -7.44 -32.90 3.73
C THR A 82 -7.71 -34.38 3.48
N VAL A 83 -8.93 -34.70 3.11
CA VAL A 83 -9.31 -36.06 2.69
C VAL A 83 -8.93 -36.23 1.22
N THR A 84 -8.11 -37.25 0.94
CA THR A 84 -7.70 -37.61 -0.41
C THR A 84 -8.26 -38.97 -0.80
N TRP A 85 -8.65 -39.12 -2.06
CA TRP A 85 -9.13 -40.36 -2.64
C TRP A 85 -8.16 -40.84 -3.70
N ASN A 86 -7.59 -42.03 -3.53
CA ASN A 86 -6.62 -42.60 -4.47
C ASN A 86 -7.25 -43.63 -5.46
N GLY A 87 -8.60 -43.66 -5.53
CA GLY A 87 -9.35 -44.59 -6.37
C GLY A 87 -9.75 -45.88 -5.68
N SER A 88 -9.19 -46.23 -4.52
CA SER A 88 -9.53 -47.42 -3.74
C SER A 88 -9.66 -47.18 -2.24
N GLU A 89 -8.94 -46.20 -1.70
CA GLU A 89 -8.89 -45.95 -0.27
C GLU A 89 -8.97 -44.43 0.00
N LEU A 90 -9.58 -44.08 1.16
CA LEU A 90 -9.54 -42.73 1.71
C LEU A 90 -8.22 -42.53 2.46
N GLY A 91 -7.49 -41.53 2.04
CA GLY A 91 -6.28 -41.06 2.72
C GLY A 91 -6.54 -39.74 3.44
N TYR A 92 -5.81 -39.49 4.50
CA TYR A 92 -5.78 -38.21 5.20
C TYR A 92 -4.38 -37.61 5.05
N SER A 93 -4.31 -36.42 4.48
CA SER A 93 -3.06 -35.66 4.38
C SER A 93 -3.14 -34.45 5.29
N PRO A 94 -2.14 -34.19 6.15
CA PRO A 94 -2.15 -32.99 6.97
C PRO A 94 -2.08 -31.76 6.09
N GLU A 95 -3.01 -30.85 6.27
CA GLU A 95 -3.04 -29.55 5.62
C GLU A 95 -2.19 -28.56 6.40
N PHE A 96 -2.36 -28.50 7.71
CA PHE A 96 -1.46 -27.84 8.64
C PHE A 96 -1.60 -28.43 10.07
N TYR A 97 -0.55 -28.27 10.87
CA TYR A 97 -0.58 -28.59 12.30
C TYR A 97 -0.96 -27.35 13.10
N GLY A 98 -1.87 -27.48 14.02
CA GLY A 98 -2.29 -26.39 14.87
C GLY A 98 -1.14 -25.89 15.75
N ASN A 99 -1.16 -24.60 16.00
CA ASN A 99 -0.26 -23.99 16.98
C ASN A 99 -1.09 -23.44 18.15
N PRO A 100 -1.08 -24.13 19.31
CA PRO A 100 -1.84 -23.69 20.49
C PRO A 100 -1.30 -22.40 21.13
N ASP A 101 -0.06 -22.02 20.82
CA ASP A 101 0.58 -20.82 21.35
C ASP A 101 0.26 -19.55 20.57
N LEU A 102 -0.58 -19.66 19.52
CA LEU A 102 -1.02 -18.49 18.76
C LEU A 102 -1.81 -17.52 19.65
N THR A 103 -1.45 -16.25 19.51
CA THR A 103 -2.07 -15.14 20.23
C THR A 103 -2.31 -13.94 19.32
N TRP A 104 -2.93 -12.91 19.89
CA TRP A 104 -3.19 -11.65 19.24
C TRP A 104 -1.90 -10.97 18.77
N GLU A 105 -1.88 -10.54 17.53
CA GLU A 105 -0.92 -9.55 17.03
C GLU A 105 -1.18 -8.22 17.75
N LYS A 106 -0.14 -7.57 18.25
CA LYS A 106 -0.27 -6.36 19.09
C LYS A 106 0.32 -5.15 18.38
N GLN A 107 -0.53 -4.19 18.09
CA GLN A 107 -0.09 -2.89 17.57
C GLN A 107 -0.07 -1.86 18.71
N LYS A 108 1.07 -1.20 18.87
CA LYS A 108 1.28 -0.04 19.77
C LYS A 108 1.36 1.21 18.88
N THR A 109 0.51 2.19 19.18
CA THR A 109 0.44 3.44 18.41
C THR A 109 0.71 4.61 19.34
N PHE A 110 1.61 5.49 18.91
CA PHE A 110 1.84 6.80 19.50
C PHE A 110 1.59 7.87 18.45
N ASP A 111 0.72 8.82 18.75
CA ASP A 111 0.38 9.92 17.86
C ASP A 111 0.57 11.25 18.62
N VAL A 112 1.14 12.24 17.96
CA VAL A 112 1.19 13.61 18.41
C VAL A 112 0.78 14.54 17.27
N GLY A 113 -0.09 15.51 17.56
CA GLY A 113 -0.62 16.38 16.53
C GLY A 113 -0.90 17.78 17.02
N VAL A 114 -1.05 18.67 16.04
CA VAL A 114 -1.40 20.06 16.22
C VAL A 114 -2.63 20.35 15.36
N ASP A 115 -3.70 20.85 15.96
CA ASP A 115 -4.84 21.42 15.25
C ASP A 115 -4.71 22.94 15.31
N PHE A 116 -4.94 23.64 14.21
CA PHE A 116 -4.77 25.10 14.13
C PHE A 116 -5.84 25.79 13.30
N ARG A 117 -6.09 27.07 13.66
CA ARG A 117 -6.85 28.01 12.83
C ARG A 117 -6.18 29.37 12.86
N LEU A 118 -5.86 29.89 11.68
CA LEU A 118 -5.14 31.13 11.46
C LEU A 118 -5.99 32.08 10.63
N PHE A 119 -6.06 33.38 11.04
CA PHE A 119 -6.74 34.46 10.33
C PHE A 119 -8.21 34.17 10.02
N ASP A 120 -8.85 33.26 10.77
CA ASP A 120 -10.20 32.73 10.54
C ASP A 120 -10.38 32.05 9.15
N ARG A 121 -9.31 31.81 8.42
CA ARG A 121 -9.33 31.35 7.02
C ARG A 121 -8.53 30.10 6.77
N VAL A 122 -7.40 29.92 7.42
CA VAL A 122 -6.52 28.79 7.21
C VAL A 122 -6.64 27.89 8.43
N TYR A 123 -7.06 26.65 8.24
CA TYR A 123 -7.22 25.71 9.35
C TYR A 123 -6.89 24.30 8.92
N GLY A 124 -6.52 23.48 9.89
CA GLY A 124 -6.15 22.10 9.61
C GLY A 124 -5.48 21.43 10.78
N SER A 125 -4.80 20.34 10.45
CA SER A 125 -4.02 19.56 11.40
C SER A 125 -2.70 19.10 10.80
N PHE A 126 -1.75 18.89 11.66
CA PHE A 126 -0.49 18.22 11.35
C PHE A 126 -0.26 17.16 12.41
N GLU A 127 0.06 15.93 12.01
CA GLU A 127 0.21 14.79 12.89
C GLU A 127 1.47 14.00 12.57
N TYR A 128 2.19 13.61 13.61
CA TYR A 128 3.25 12.61 13.54
C TYR A 128 2.77 11.35 14.23
N PHE A 129 2.98 10.20 13.61
CA PHE A 129 2.64 8.91 14.18
C PHE A 129 3.83 7.95 14.20
N TYR A 130 3.81 7.09 15.20
CA TYR A 130 4.67 5.93 15.33
C TYR A 130 3.80 4.71 15.65
N ARG A 131 3.77 3.73 14.75
CA ARG A 131 3.03 2.47 14.92
C ARG A 131 4.00 1.32 14.88
N ARG A 132 3.98 0.49 15.89
CA ARG A 132 4.77 -0.73 15.99
C ARG A 132 3.85 -1.92 16.19
N THR A 133 3.99 -2.91 15.33
CA THR A 133 3.31 -4.19 15.42
C THR A 133 4.31 -5.23 15.91
N ASP A 134 4.03 -5.84 17.03
CA ASP A 134 4.77 -6.95 17.61
C ASP A 134 3.94 -8.23 17.52
N ASP A 135 4.58 -9.39 17.61
CA ASP A 135 3.92 -10.70 17.58
C ASP A 135 3.08 -10.90 16.31
N MET A 136 3.59 -10.48 15.13
CA MET A 136 2.84 -10.56 13.88
C MET A 136 2.45 -12.00 13.58
N LEU A 137 1.21 -12.18 13.16
CA LEU A 137 0.69 -13.46 12.68
C LEU A 137 1.28 -13.75 11.29
N PHE A 138 2.07 -14.81 11.20
CA PHE A 138 2.88 -15.08 10.03
C PHE A 138 2.82 -16.54 9.61
N LYS A 139 2.68 -16.80 8.30
CA LYS A 139 2.86 -18.11 7.67
C LYS A 139 4.35 -18.37 7.50
N ARG A 140 4.98 -19.02 8.48
CA ARG A 140 6.39 -19.39 8.36
C ARG A 140 6.55 -20.57 7.40
N PRO A 141 7.28 -20.41 6.28
CA PRO A 141 7.58 -21.54 5.40
C PRO A 141 8.39 -22.61 6.15
N VAL A 142 8.03 -23.85 5.94
CA VAL A 142 8.75 -25.00 6.52
C VAL A 142 9.03 -26.02 5.41
N ALA A 143 10.11 -26.79 5.59
CA ALA A 143 10.43 -27.84 4.63
C ALA A 143 9.33 -28.91 4.61
N TYR A 144 8.73 -29.14 3.48
CA TYR A 144 7.66 -30.14 3.31
C TYR A 144 8.09 -31.53 3.76
N SER A 145 9.37 -31.87 3.55
CA SER A 145 9.97 -33.15 3.96
C SER A 145 9.97 -33.39 5.46
N THR A 146 10.00 -32.32 6.27
CA THR A 146 10.04 -32.42 7.75
C THR A 146 8.67 -32.26 8.40
N ALA A 147 7.78 -31.49 7.78
CA ALA A 147 6.51 -31.11 8.39
C ALA A 147 5.27 -31.65 7.66
N GLY A 148 5.44 -32.26 6.48
CA GLY A 148 4.33 -32.75 5.67
C GLY A 148 3.44 -31.64 5.08
N ARG A 149 3.87 -30.38 5.18
CA ARG A 149 3.13 -29.19 4.75
C ARG A 149 4.09 -28.03 4.48
N PRO A 150 3.65 -26.98 3.72
CA PRO A 150 4.55 -25.91 3.32
C PRO A 150 4.73 -24.79 4.37
N TYR A 151 3.91 -24.69 5.40
CA TYR A 151 3.99 -23.58 6.38
C TYR A 151 3.42 -23.90 7.76
N ASN A 152 3.85 -23.14 8.76
CA ASN A 152 3.25 -23.05 10.10
C ASN A 152 2.74 -21.64 10.36
N TRP A 153 1.62 -21.51 11.10
CA TRP A 153 1.22 -20.24 11.69
C TRP A 153 1.95 -20.00 13.01
N GLU A 154 2.58 -18.84 13.13
CA GLU A 154 3.32 -18.45 14.33
C GLU A 154 3.21 -16.93 14.56
N ASN A 155 3.33 -16.50 15.82
CA ASN A 155 3.48 -15.09 16.15
C ASN A 155 4.95 -14.72 16.07
N LEU A 156 5.37 -14.11 15.01
CA LEU A 156 6.78 -13.88 14.70
C LEU A 156 7.05 -12.48 14.21
N GLY A 157 8.18 -11.95 14.68
CA GLY A 157 8.71 -10.72 14.16
C GLY A 157 7.98 -9.45 14.63
N ALA A 158 8.53 -8.34 14.22
CA ALA A 158 7.97 -7.02 14.48
C ALA A 158 8.22 -6.07 13.31
N MET A 159 7.29 -5.17 13.10
CA MET A 159 7.35 -4.15 12.05
C MET A 159 6.97 -2.79 12.63
N LYS A 160 7.51 -1.72 12.08
CA LYS A 160 7.11 -0.36 12.42
C LYS A 160 6.80 0.48 11.20
N ASN A 161 5.85 1.38 11.38
CA ASN A 161 5.52 2.46 10.45
C ASN A 161 5.64 3.78 11.20
N THR A 162 6.34 4.75 10.58
CA THR A 162 6.55 6.08 11.15
C THR A 162 6.31 7.11 10.08
N GLY A 163 5.51 8.11 10.35
CA GLY A 163 5.15 9.08 9.32
C GLY A 163 4.53 10.35 9.84
N ILE A 164 4.16 11.17 8.88
CA ILE A 164 3.44 12.42 9.08
C ILE A 164 2.19 12.43 8.21
N GLU A 165 1.13 13.01 8.74
CA GLU A 165 -0.11 13.28 8.03
C GLU A 165 -0.49 14.74 8.24
N PHE A 166 -1.09 15.36 7.25
CA PHE A 166 -1.59 16.72 7.41
C PHE A 166 -2.85 16.96 6.57
N GLU A 167 -3.63 17.89 7.07
CA GLU A 167 -4.76 18.49 6.38
C GLU A 167 -4.67 20.01 6.52
N VAL A 168 -4.79 20.72 5.41
CA VAL A 168 -4.83 22.19 5.38
C VAL A 168 -6.02 22.64 4.53
N ASN A 169 -6.87 23.44 5.12
CA ASN A 169 -8.03 24.05 4.48
C ASN A 169 -7.84 25.55 4.44
N VAL A 170 -8.18 26.17 3.31
CA VAL A 170 -8.09 27.62 3.10
C VAL A 170 -9.44 28.14 2.58
N ASP A 171 -10.09 28.98 3.36
CA ASP A 171 -11.28 29.72 2.94
C ASP A 171 -10.83 30.99 2.20
N ILE A 172 -10.74 30.91 0.86
CA ILE A 172 -10.35 32.02 -0.01
C ILE A 172 -11.42 33.12 0.07
N PHE A 173 -12.69 32.70 -0.02
CA PHE A 173 -13.85 33.55 0.23
C PHE A 173 -14.80 32.85 1.21
N ASN A 174 -15.30 33.62 2.18
CA ASN A 174 -16.29 33.17 3.14
C ASN A 174 -17.33 34.25 3.37
N GLN A 175 -18.09 34.59 2.32
CA GLN A 175 -19.16 35.55 2.33
C GLN A 175 -20.51 34.84 2.20
N PRO A 176 -21.64 35.46 2.58
CA PRO A 176 -22.96 34.82 2.52
C PRO A 176 -23.29 34.20 1.16
N ASP A 177 -23.02 34.93 0.08
CA ASP A 177 -23.34 34.53 -1.29
C ASP A 177 -22.14 33.98 -2.08
N LEU A 178 -20.92 34.07 -1.54
CA LEU A 178 -19.69 33.62 -2.19
C LEU A 178 -18.81 32.87 -1.20
N LYS A 179 -18.65 31.59 -1.42
CA LYS A 179 -17.77 30.75 -0.62
C LYS A 179 -16.83 30.01 -1.56
N TRP A 180 -15.56 29.95 -1.19
CA TRP A 180 -14.58 29.18 -1.88
C TRP A 180 -13.56 28.64 -0.89
N THR A 181 -13.54 27.33 -0.75
CA THR A 181 -12.60 26.60 0.11
C THR A 181 -11.73 25.69 -0.75
N VAL A 182 -10.44 25.66 -0.46
CA VAL A 182 -9.46 24.73 -1.02
C VAL A 182 -8.90 23.89 0.12
N SER A 183 -8.86 22.58 -0.07
CA SER A 183 -8.38 21.62 0.93
C SER A 183 -7.25 20.78 0.34
N LEU A 184 -6.15 20.67 1.07
CA LEU A 184 -5.02 19.79 0.75
C LEU A 184 -4.83 18.80 1.89
N VAL A 185 -4.82 17.51 1.56
CA VAL A 185 -4.49 16.44 2.49
C VAL A 185 -3.27 15.70 1.98
N GLY A 186 -2.43 15.23 2.88
CA GLY A 186 -1.25 14.48 2.47
C GLY A 186 -0.65 13.63 3.57
N SER A 187 0.05 12.58 3.18
CA SER A 187 0.79 11.71 4.08
C SER A 187 2.11 11.24 3.49
N HIS A 188 3.08 11.06 4.36
CA HIS A 188 4.35 10.41 4.10
C HIS A 188 4.65 9.44 5.24
N TYR A 189 5.02 8.21 4.94
CA TYR A 189 5.47 7.30 5.98
C TYR A 189 6.57 6.35 5.48
N LYS A 190 7.32 5.82 6.43
CA LYS A 190 8.35 4.80 6.24
C LYS A 190 7.96 3.53 6.97
N ASN A 191 8.09 2.41 6.28
CA ASN A 191 7.91 1.08 6.82
C ASN A 191 9.28 0.45 7.09
N ARG A 192 9.41 -0.33 8.17
CA ARG A 192 10.64 -1.08 8.47
C ARG A 192 10.34 -2.35 9.25
N ILE A 193 10.90 -3.47 8.80
CA ILE A 193 10.98 -4.70 9.57
C ILE A 193 11.95 -4.48 10.73
N VAL A 194 11.53 -4.79 11.95
CA VAL A 194 12.32 -4.58 13.18
C VAL A 194 13.02 -5.86 13.57
N THR A 195 12.28 -6.98 13.61
CA THR A 195 12.80 -8.31 13.95
C THR A 195 12.16 -9.36 13.08
N LEU A 196 12.94 -10.39 12.77
CA LEU A 196 12.50 -11.64 12.13
C LEU A 196 12.85 -12.84 13.03
N PRO A 197 12.26 -14.03 12.76
CA PRO A 197 12.72 -15.28 13.37
C PRO A 197 14.22 -15.48 13.17
N GLU A 198 14.88 -16.12 14.13
CA GLU A 198 16.35 -16.25 14.14
C GLU A 198 16.89 -16.92 12.87
N GLU A 199 16.23 -17.97 12.41
CA GLU A 199 16.59 -18.69 11.20
C GLU A 199 16.46 -17.86 9.90
N ASN A 200 15.68 -16.78 9.94
CA ASN A 200 15.44 -15.93 8.77
C ASN A 200 16.22 -14.59 8.81
N ARG A 201 16.99 -14.31 9.88
CA ARG A 201 17.67 -13.02 10.03
C ARG A 201 18.72 -12.76 8.95
N GLU A 202 19.47 -13.77 8.58
CA GLU A 202 20.57 -13.64 7.62
C GLU A 202 20.04 -13.48 6.18
N ASN A 203 19.18 -14.38 5.75
CA ASN A 203 18.73 -14.44 4.35
C ASN A 203 17.40 -13.73 4.11
N GLY A 204 16.66 -13.39 5.17
CA GLY A 204 15.31 -12.86 5.08
C GLY A 204 14.31 -13.89 4.61
N ILE A 205 13.08 -13.43 4.32
CA ILE A 205 11.99 -14.24 3.80
C ILE A 205 11.59 -13.66 2.46
N THR A 206 11.86 -14.40 1.38
CA THR A 206 11.53 -13.95 0.02
C THR A 206 10.09 -14.33 -0.33
N SER A 207 9.32 -13.36 -0.80
CA SER A 207 7.97 -13.52 -1.33
C SER A 207 7.81 -12.66 -2.59
N GLY A 208 7.61 -13.29 -3.73
CA GLY A 208 7.53 -12.60 -5.01
C GLY A 208 8.76 -11.69 -5.27
N PRO A 209 8.56 -10.41 -5.59
CA PRO A 209 9.63 -9.45 -5.84
C PRO A 209 10.16 -8.77 -4.57
N PHE A 210 9.84 -9.26 -3.39
CA PHE A 210 10.21 -8.69 -2.10
C PHE A 210 11.01 -9.67 -1.25
N ASN A 211 11.77 -9.15 -0.29
CA ASN A 211 12.43 -9.93 0.74
C ASN A 211 12.27 -9.21 2.07
N LEU A 212 11.60 -9.86 3.01
CA LEU A 212 11.47 -9.38 4.36
C LEU A 212 12.83 -9.52 5.05
N ARG A 213 13.49 -8.41 5.36
CA ARG A 213 14.80 -8.39 6.03
C ARG A 213 14.83 -7.32 7.10
N GLU A 214 15.46 -7.63 8.23
CA GLU A 214 15.61 -6.67 9.32
C GLU A 214 16.27 -5.37 8.85
N GLY A 215 15.73 -4.23 9.28
CA GLY A 215 16.18 -2.91 8.85
C GLY A 215 15.67 -2.43 7.50
N LYS A 216 15.09 -3.32 6.68
CA LYS A 216 14.50 -2.99 5.37
C LYS A 216 12.99 -2.75 5.46
N SER A 217 12.44 -2.10 4.43
CA SER A 217 10.98 -2.02 4.26
C SER A 217 10.47 -3.33 3.65
N ARG A 218 9.28 -3.79 4.10
CA ARG A 218 8.59 -4.92 3.43
C ARG A 218 8.24 -4.61 1.97
N PHE A 219 8.24 -3.35 1.60
CA PHE A 219 7.90 -2.85 0.26
C PHE A 219 9.12 -2.52 -0.60
N GLU A 220 10.34 -2.75 -0.10
CA GLU A 220 11.56 -2.56 -0.89
C GLU A 220 11.75 -3.75 -1.83
N TYR A 221 11.89 -3.47 -3.12
CA TYR A 221 12.04 -4.51 -4.12
C TYR A 221 13.37 -5.26 -3.97
N TYR A 222 13.25 -6.58 -3.94
CA TYR A 222 14.35 -7.54 -3.97
C TYR A 222 14.17 -8.41 -5.21
N THR A 223 14.83 -8.03 -6.28
CA THR A 223 14.58 -8.60 -7.60
C THR A 223 15.86 -8.66 -8.44
N TYR A 224 15.78 -9.26 -9.60
CA TYR A 224 16.87 -9.31 -10.54
C TYR A 224 17.10 -7.94 -11.20
N MET A 225 18.36 -7.60 -11.45
CA MET A 225 18.71 -6.37 -12.14
C MET A 225 19.00 -6.68 -13.61
N TYR A 226 18.29 -6.01 -14.49
CA TYR A 226 18.51 -6.07 -15.93
C TYR A 226 19.82 -5.35 -16.32
N ALA A 227 20.68 -6.02 -17.07
CA ALA A 227 22.00 -5.51 -17.45
C ALA A 227 22.08 -5.05 -18.92
N GLY A 228 20.95 -5.04 -19.63
CA GLY A 228 20.92 -4.73 -21.06
C GLY A 228 20.74 -5.97 -21.93
N MET A 229 21.21 -5.90 -23.18
CA MET A 229 21.21 -7.02 -24.11
C MET A 229 22.63 -7.21 -24.69
N ASP A 230 22.93 -8.46 -25.07
CA ASP A 230 24.16 -8.81 -25.75
C ASP A 230 24.13 -8.39 -27.25
N GLU A 231 25.20 -8.66 -27.98
CA GLU A 231 25.32 -8.35 -29.41
C GLU A 231 24.31 -9.13 -30.28
N LYS A 232 23.75 -10.22 -29.76
CA LYS A 232 22.72 -11.02 -30.42
C LYS A 232 21.30 -10.62 -30.04
N GLY A 233 21.16 -9.61 -29.16
CA GLY A 233 19.90 -9.13 -28.65
C GLY A 233 19.32 -9.92 -27.49
N ASN A 234 20.05 -10.88 -26.92
CA ASN A 234 19.57 -11.62 -25.74
C ASN A 234 19.56 -10.73 -24.50
N ALA A 235 18.54 -10.86 -23.67
CA ALA A 235 18.50 -10.18 -22.37
C ALA A 235 19.64 -10.66 -21.47
N MET A 236 20.22 -9.73 -20.72
CA MET A 236 21.24 -10.01 -19.72
C MET A 236 20.81 -9.53 -18.35
N TRP A 237 21.20 -10.25 -17.32
CA TRP A 237 20.98 -9.92 -15.91
C TRP A 237 22.29 -9.97 -15.15
N TYR A 238 22.37 -9.21 -14.05
CA TYR A 238 23.51 -9.27 -13.16
C TYR A 238 23.49 -10.55 -12.32
N MET A 239 24.66 -11.11 -12.12
CA MET A 239 24.92 -12.23 -11.22
C MET A 239 26.16 -11.96 -10.37
N ASP A 240 26.23 -12.56 -9.17
CA ASP A 240 27.41 -12.48 -8.32
C ASP A 240 28.51 -13.43 -8.86
N GLU A 241 29.75 -12.93 -8.85
CA GLU A 241 30.93 -13.76 -9.01
C GLU A 241 31.37 -14.26 -7.64
N THR A 242 31.58 -15.55 -7.51
CA THR A 242 32.02 -16.17 -6.26
C THR A 242 33.36 -16.86 -6.43
N ASN A 243 34.20 -16.83 -5.39
CA ASN A 243 35.43 -17.62 -5.34
C ASN A 243 35.12 -19.07 -4.98
N GLU A 244 36.18 -19.92 -4.92
CA GLU A 244 36.06 -21.33 -4.58
C GLU A 244 35.43 -21.58 -3.17
N LYS A 245 35.46 -20.60 -2.31
CA LYS A 245 34.84 -20.63 -0.97
C LYS A 245 33.39 -20.18 -0.93
N GLY A 246 32.80 -19.76 -2.08
CA GLY A 246 31.45 -19.22 -2.17
C GLY A 246 31.31 -17.75 -1.73
N GLU A 247 32.43 -17.04 -1.50
CA GLU A 247 32.40 -15.61 -1.14
C GLU A 247 32.22 -14.77 -2.41
N VAL A 248 31.36 -13.75 -2.35
CA VAL A 248 31.11 -12.81 -3.46
C VAL A 248 32.35 -11.94 -3.64
N THR A 249 32.97 -12.03 -4.81
CA THR A 249 34.17 -11.28 -5.19
C THR A 249 33.89 -10.15 -6.15
N GLY A 250 32.78 -10.22 -6.86
CA GLY A 250 32.42 -9.22 -7.87
C GLY A 250 31.00 -9.42 -8.39
N ARG A 251 30.73 -8.76 -9.51
CA ARG A 251 29.46 -8.85 -10.22
C ARG A 251 29.73 -8.92 -11.71
N THR A 252 29.12 -9.89 -12.38
CA THR A 252 29.16 -10.07 -13.82
C THR A 252 27.75 -10.13 -14.41
N THR A 253 27.63 -10.49 -15.68
CA THR A 253 26.34 -10.62 -16.38
C THR A 253 26.18 -12.01 -16.97
N THR A 254 24.93 -12.45 -17.07
CA THR A 254 24.54 -13.71 -17.68
C THR A 254 23.34 -13.55 -18.59
N THR A 255 23.24 -14.35 -19.64
CA THR A 255 22.04 -14.49 -20.48
C THR A 255 21.11 -15.61 -20.01
N THR A 256 21.51 -16.37 -18.99
CA THR A 256 20.70 -17.42 -18.35
C THR A 256 20.04 -16.83 -17.11
N TYR A 257 18.73 -16.61 -17.17
CA TYR A 257 18.00 -15.98 -16.07
C TYR A 257 18.09 -16.76 -14.75
N ALA A 258 18.16 -18.10 -14.82
CA ALA A 258 18.28 -18.95 -13.64
C ALA A 258 19.58 -18.73 -12.85
N ASP A 259 20.65 -18.26 -13.50
CA ASP A 259 21.95 -18.00 -12.88
C ASP A 259 22.03 -16.57 -12.28
N ALA A 260 21.04 -15.72 -12.57
CA ALA A 260 21.03 -14.34 -12.10
C ALA A 260 20.84 -14.24 -10.58
N THR A 261 21.38 -13.19 -9.98
CA THR A 261 21.28 -12.93 -8.54
C THR A 261 20.23 -11.83 -8.27
N ARG A 262 19.46 -12.00 -7.20
CA ARG A 262 18.52 -10.97 -6.72
C ARG A 262 19.21 -9.98 -5.82
N TYR A 263 18.85 -8.71 -5.95
CA TYR A 263 19.40 -7.61 -5.15
C TYR A 263 18.30 -6.71 -4.58
N PHE A 264 18.58 -6.08 -3.43
CA PHE A 264 17.84 -4.88 -3.04
C PHE A 264 18.24 -3.74 -3.97
N ILE A 265 17.30 -3.29 -4.79
CA ILE A 265 17.58 -2.33 -5.86
C ILE A 265 17.34 -0.86 -5.47
N GLY A 266 17.03 -0.60 -4.20
CA GLY A 266 16.76 0.75 -3.70
C GLY A 266 15.45 1.37 -4.22
N LYS A 267 14.59 0.57 -4.85
CA LYS A 267 13.25 0.97 -5.28
C LYS A 267 12.22 0.36 -4.34
N SER A 268 11.14 1.07 -4.07
CA SER A 268 10.07 0.64 -3.16
C SER A 268 8.71 0.78 -3.84
N ALA A 269 7.77 -0.11 -3.52
CA ALA A 269 6.37 0.07 -3.88
C ALA A 269 5.70 1.17 -3.04
N LEU A 270 6.26 1.49 -1.86
CA LEU A 270 5.76 2.55 -1.02
C LEU A 270 6.04 3.92 -1.66
N PRO A 271 5.02 4.80 -1.81
CA PRO A 271 5.22 6.13 -2.32
C PRO A 271 6.00 7.02 -1.35
N ASP A 272 6.70 8.02 -1.89
CA ASP A 272 7.32 9.07 -1.09
C ASP A 272 6.27 9.99 -0.47
N PHE A 273 5.19 10.23 -1.20
CA PHE A 273 4.09 11.09 -0.74
C PHE A 273 2.79 10.73 -1.46
N ASN A 274 1.68 10.73 -0.73
CA ASN A 274 0.34 10.59 -1.30
C ASN A 274 -0.60 11.63 -0.70
N GLY A 275 -1.61 12.04 -1.47
CA GLY A 275 -2.52 13.07 -1.02
C GLY A 275 -3.66 13.36 -1.98
N GLY A 276 -4.40 14.40 -1.64
CA GLY A 276 -5.50 14.91 -2.44
C GLY A 276 -5.64 16.41 -2.32
N LEU A 277 -5.96 17.02 -3.44
CA LEU A 277 -6.39 18.43 -3.49
C LEU A 277 -7.87 18.45 -3.84
N SER A 278 -8.67 19.14 -3.04
CA SER A 278 -10.08 19.36 -3.33
C SER A 278 -10.44 20.84 -3.25
N THR A 279 -11.47 21.23 -3.98
CA THR A 279 -12.00 22.58 -3.91
C THR A 279 -13.52 22.56 -3.96
N THR A 280 -14.14 23.42 -3.16
CA THR A 280 -15.57 23.68 -3.18
C THR A 280 -15.80 25.17 -3.38
N PHE A 281 -16.58 25.50 -4.39
CA PHE A 281 -16.95 26.86 -4.74
C PHE A 281 -18.47 26.99 -4.75
N SER A 282 -18.99 28.06 -4.18
CA SER A 282 -20.42 28.37 -4.30
C SER A 282 -20.67 29.86 -4.49
N TYR A 283 -21.54 30.18 -5.43
CA TYR A 283 -21.93 31.55 -5.74
C TYR A 283 -23.39 31.63 -6.19
N LYS A 284 -24.23 32.36 -5.42
CA LYS A 284 -25.65 32.65 -5.76
C LYS A 284 -26.44 31.43 -6.26
N GLY A 285 -26.31 30.30 -5.57
CA GLY A 285 -27.00 29.06 -5.89
C GLY A 285 -26.24 28.10 -6.81
N ILE A 286 -25.19 28.55 -7.50
CA ILE A 286 -24.25 27.65 -8.22
C ILE A 286 -23.29 27.05 -7.19
N ASP A 287 -23.06 25.78 -7.27
CA ASP A 287 -22.03 25.07 -6.50
C ASP A 287 -21.16 24.19 -7.40
N LEU A 288 -19.86 24.23 -7.21
CA LEU A 288 -18.85 23.41 -7.88
C LEU A 288 -17.99 22.73 -6.83
N SER A 289 -17.83 21.42 -6.95
CA SER A 289 -16.91 20.63 -6.16
C SER A 289 -15.98 19.82 -7.08
N ILE A 290 -14.69 19.87 -6.82
CA ILE A 290 -13.69 19.09 -7.53
C ILE A 290 -12.86 18.35 -6.49
N ALA A 291 -12.72 17.03 -6.64
CA ALA A 291 -11.86 16.20 -5.81
C ALA A 291 -10.80 15.52 -6.67
N THR A 292 -9.55 15.62 -6.25
CA THR A 292 -8.42 14.97 -6.92
C THR A 292 -7.68 14.07 -5.95
N ALA A 293 -6.86 13.17 -6.49
CA ALA A 293 -5.89 12.41 -5.70
C ALA A 293 -4.58 12.33 -6.49
N PHE A 294 -3.46 12.27 -5.77
CA PHE A 294 -2.15 12.14 -6.37
C PHE A 294 -1.21 11.30 -5.50
N GLN A 295 -0.23 10.75 -6.16
CA GLN A 295 0.88 10.03 -5.54
C GLN A 295 2.18 10.46 -6.20
N ILE A 296 3.21 10.67 -5.38
CA ILE A 296 4.57 10.99 -5.83
C ILE A 296 5.48 9.87 -5.36
N GLY A 297 6.35 9.39 -6.25
CA GLY A 297 7.26 8.30 -5.96
C GLY A 297 6.58 6.93 -5.98
N GLY A 298 7.30 5.94 -5.45
CA GLY A 298 6.93 4.53 -5.55
C GLY A 298 7.16 3.94 -6.93
N TYR A 299 7.23 2.61 -6.96
CA TYR A 299 7.37 1.82 -8.17
C TYR A 299 6.36 0.68 -8.16
N ALA A 300 5.98 0.22 -9.34
CA ALA A 300 5.08 -0.91 -9.50
C ALA A 300 5.53 -1.77 -10.68
N TYR A 301 5.25 -3.08 -10.62
CA TYR A 301 5.35 -3.94 -11.79
C TYR A 301 4.17 -3.68 -12.71
N ASP A 302 4.47 -3.50 -13.99
CA ASP A 302 3.46 -3.37 -15.04
C ASP A 302 3.16 -4.73 -15.66
N TYR A 303 2.43 -5.56 -14.94
CA TYR A 303 2.09 -6.92 -15.39
C TYR A 303 1.24 -6.95 -16.66
N SER A 304 0.38 -5.98 -16.89
CA SER A 304 -0.39 -5.92 -18.15
C SER A 304 0.50 -5.69 -19.34
N TYR A 305 1.51 -4.83 -19.20
CA TYR A 305 2.51 -4.65 -20.24
C TYR A 305 3.32 -5.93 -20.45
N LEU A 306 3.77 -6.56 -19.38
CA LEU A 306 4.51 -7.82 -19.44
C LEU A 306 3.72 -8.92 -20.14
N SER A 307 2.44 -9.06 -19.80
CA SER A 307 1.54 -10.02 -20.48
C SER A 307 1.46 -9.76 -21.97
N GLY A 308 1.31 -8.49 -22.37
CA GLY A 308 1.31 -8.09 -23.79
C GLY A 308 2.67 -8.20 -24.49
N MET A 309 3.76 -8.39 -23.75
CA MET A 309 5.11 -8.61 -24.26
C MET A 309 5.56 -10.08 -24.10
N SER A 310 4.66 -10.96 -23.65
CA SER A 310 5.00 -12.36 -23.40
C SER A 310 5.36 -13.09 -24.69
N SER A 311 6.10 -14.19 -24.54
CA SER A 311 6.46 -15.06 -25.65
C SER A 311 5.35 -16.04 -26.11
N SER A 312 4.14 -15.91 -25.55
CA SER A 312 3.01 -16.77 -25.94
C SER A 312 2.40 -16.33 -27.25
N PHE A 313 2.21 -17.28 -28.18
CA PHE A 313 1.53 -17.03 -29.47
C PHE A 313 0.02 -16.85 -29.36
N TYR A 314 -0.58 -17.16 -28.20
CA TYR A 314 -2.04 -17.18 -28.04
C TYR A 314 -2.62 -15.91 -27.42
N VAL A 315 -1.81 -14.89 -27.21
CA VAL A 315 -2.24 -13.59 -26.62
C VAL A 315 -2.01 -12.45 -27.59
N GLY A 316 -2.84 -11.43 -27.50
CA GLY A 316 -2.63 -10.19 -28.24
C GLY A 316 -1.38 -9.47 -27.73
N HIS A 317 -0.49 -9.10 -28.64
CA HIS A 317 0.76 -8.44 -28.27
C HIS A 317 0.63 -6.92 -28.22
N ASN A 318 1.43 -6.31 -27.31
CA ASN A 318 1.59 -4.86 -27.26
C ASN A 318 2.34 -4.37 -28.52
N LYS A 319 1.98 -3.18 -29.01
CA LYS A 319 2.67 -2.54 -30.15
C LYS A 319 4.18 -2.35 -29.93
N ASP A 320 4.64 -2.33 -28.70
CA ASP A 320 6.06 -2.21 -28.35
C ASP A 320 6.87 -3.47 -28.74
N MET A 321 6.21 -4.57 -29.14
CA MET A 321 6.87 -5.72 -29.77
C MET A 321 7.69 -5.32 -31.01
N TRP A 322 7.30 -4.27 -31.71
CA TRP A 322 8.10 -3.72 -32.81
C TRP A 322 9.44 -3.12 -32.39
N LYS A 323 9.65 -2.89 -31.09
CA LYS A 323 10.91 -2.39 -30.52
C LYS A 323 11.89 -3.49 -30.14
N THR A 324 11.48 -4.75 -30.25
CA THR A 324 12.38 -5.89 -29.95
C THR A 324 13.48 -5.99 -31.00
N PHE A 325 14.62 -6.50 -30.58
CA PHE A 325 15.81 -6.68 -31.42
C PHE A 325 15.47 -7.54 -32.64
N ASN A 326 15.80 -7.04 -33.83
CA ASN A 326 15.69 -7.78 -35.08
C ASN A 326 17.08 -8.27 -35.52
N PRO A 327 17.31 -9.60 -35.56
CA PRO A 327 18.61 -10.16 -35.94
C PRO A 327 19.06 -9.83 -37.37
N GLU A 328 18.11 -9.59 -38.29
CA GLU A 328 18.43 -9.28 -39.69
C GLU A 328 18.97 -7.85 -39.85
N THR A 329 18.48 -6.92 -39.04
CA THR A 329 18.88 -5.51 -39.15
C THR A 329 19.88 -5.09 -38.05
N GLY A 330 20.03 -5.91 -36.99
CA GLY A 330 20.82 -5.57 -35.81
C GLY A 330 20.25 -4.43 -34.97
N GLN A 331 18.95 -4.09 -35.13
CA GLN A 331 18.31 -2.97 -34.48
C GLN A 331 17.21 -3.41 -33.51
N GLY A 332 17.03 -2.66 -32.44
CA GLY A 332 16.01 -2.83 -31.43
C GLY A 332 16.40 -2.14 -30.13
N SER A 333 15.42 -1.71 -29.36
CA SER A 333 15.62 -1.10 -28.03
C SER A 333 15.20 -2.04 -26.88
N LEU A 334 14.57 -3.15 -27.21
CA LEU A 334 14.22 -4.23 -26.29
C LEU A 334 14.89 -5.52 -26.76
N PRO A 335 15.17 -6.46 -25.86
CA PRO A 335 15.74 -7.75 -26.21
C PRO A 335 14.89 -8.51 -27.24
N ILE A 336 15.53 -9.45 -27.89
CA ILE A 336 14.88 -10.30 -28.89
C ILE A 336 13.65 -11.01 -28.30
N TRP A 337 12.60 -11.05 -29.05
CA TRP A 337 11.44 -11.89 -28.72
C TRP A 337 11.68 -13.30 -29.31
N ASN A 338 11.70 -14.29 -28.44
CA ASN A 338 11.93 -15.68 -28.81
C ASN A 338 11.02 -16.59 -27.98
N ALA A 339 10.06 -17.23 -28.66
CA ALA A 339 9.12 -18.15 -28.02
C ALA A 339 9.78 -19.43 -27.52
N ASP A 340 10.84 -19.90 -28.20
CA ASP A 340 11.56 -21.12 -27.85
C ASP A 340 12.46 -20.93 -26.62
N ASN A 341 12.74 -19.69 -26.21
CA ASN A 341 13.57 -19.33 -25.06
C ASN A 341 12.83 -18.47 -24.05
N ALA A 342 11.59 -18.82 -23.72
CA ALA A 342 10.76 -18.06 -22.80
C ALA A 342 11.37 -17.95 -21.40
N SER A 343 12.14 -18.94 -20.93
CA SER A 343 12.82 -18.94 -19.64
C SER A 343 13.88 -17.83 -19.50
N ASN A 344 14.46 -17.37 -20.61
CA ASN A 344 15.43 -16.28 -20.66
C ASN A 344 14.84 -15.03 -21.34
N SER A 345 13.52 -14.90 -21.39
CA SER A 345 12.85 -13.71 -21.92
C SER A 345 13.06 -12.50 -21.02
N PHE A 346 13.19 -11.31 -21.61
CA PHE A 346 13.20 -10.04 -20.89
C PHE A 346 11.91 -9.75 -20.09
N THR A 347 10.86 -10.54 -20.31
CA THR A 347 9.62 -10.49 -19.53
C THR A 347 9.72 -11.21 -18.19
N GLN A 348 10.82 -11.92 -17.92
CA GLN A 348 11.09 -12.46 -16.60
C GLN A 348 11.19 -11.36 -15.55
N GLN A 349 10.88 -11.71 -14.30
CA GLN A 349 10.84 -10.77 -13.19
C GLN A 349 12.19 -10.03 -13.02
N SER A 350 12.20 -8.73 -13.30
CA SER A 350 13.40 -7.90 -13.14
C SER A 350 13.02 -6.42 -12.95
N ASP A 351 13.98 -5.59 -12.67
CA ASP A 351 13.77 -4.15 -12.51
C ASP A 351 13.49 -3.41 -13.83
N LEU A 352 13.70 -4.06 -14.98
CA LEU A 352 13.28 -3.56 -16.30
C LEU A 352 11.75 -3.30 -16.33
N ASN A 353 11.00 -4.11 -15.60
CA ASN A 353 9.55 -4.12 -15.62
C ASN A 353 8.94 -3.25 -14.52
N LEU A 354 9.79 -2.58 -13.73
CA LEU A 354 9.37 -1.62 -12.72
C LEU A 354 9.20 -0.24 -13.33
N ILE A 355 8.02 0.33 -13.20
CA ILE A 355 7.74 1.70 -13.61
C ILE A 355 7.40 2.58 -12.40
N LYS A 356 7.59 3.89 -12.54
CA LYS A 356 7.18 4.85 -11.51
C LYS A 356 5.67 4.80 -11.32
N ALA A 357 5.25 4.69 -10.07
CA ALA A 357 3.84 4.62 -9.66
C ALA A 357 3.23 6.00 -9.32
N SER A 358 3.94 7.10 -9.67
CA SER A 358 3.40 8.45 -9.52
C SER A 358 2.19 8.65 -10.42
N TYR A 359 1.15 9.28 -9.88
CA TYR A 359 -0.05 9.63 -10.64
C TYR A 359 -0.71 10.91 -10.14
N PHE A 360 -1.55 11.47 -10.99
CA PHE A 360 -2.56 12.47 -10.65
C PHE A 360 -3.91 11.99 -11.21
N SER A 361 -4.98 12.13 -10.43
CA SER A 361 -6.32 11.75 -10.88
C SER A 361 -7.37 12.77 -10.47
N ILE A 362 -8.33 13.01 -11.37
CA ILE A 362 -9.56 13.72 -11.05
C ILE A 362 -10.61 12.68 -10.67
N ARG A 363 -10.93 12.64 -9.37
CA ARG A 363 -11.82 11.63 -8.79
C ARG A 363 -13.28 11.93 -9.01
N ASN A 364 -13.64 13.21 -8.83
CA ASN A 364 -15.02 13.66 -8.96
C ASN A 364 -15.06 15.13 -9.35
N ILE A 365 -16.00 15.50 -10.20
CA ILE A 365 -16.45 16.88 -10.42
C ILE A 365 -17.97 16.88 -10.31
N THR A 366 -18.49 17.77 -9.45
CA THR A 366 -19.93 17.99 -9.31
C THR A 366 -20.23 19.46 -9.53
N LEU A 367 -21.13 19.75 -10.44
CA LEU A 367 -21.68 21.10 -10.70
C LEU A 367 -23.16 21.08 -10.37
N GLY A 368 -23.59 21.93 -9.48
CA GLY A 368 -24.98 22.05 -9.04
C GLY A 368 -25.52 23.47 -9.18
N TYR A 369 -26.83 23.58 -9.30
CA TYR A 369 -27.56 24.83 -9.21
C TYR A 369 -28.80 24.67 -8.36
N THR A 370 -28.88 25.46 -7.28
CA THR A 370 -30.05 25.56 -6.42
C THR A 370 -30.87 26.75 -6.87
N LEU A 371 -32.13 26.53 -7.25
CA LEU A 371 -33.01 27.58 -7.73
C LEU A 371 -33.36 28.58 -6.63
N PRO A 372 -33.55 29.85 -6.98
CA PRO A 372 -33.87 30.90 -6.02
C PRO A 372 -35.19 30.65 -5.27
N LYS A 373 -35.22 30.97 -3.97
CA LYS A 373 -36.38 30.74 -3.12
C LYS A 373 -37.67 31.39 -3.66
N ASN A 374 -37.58 32.60 -4.25
CA ASN A 374 -38.71 33.30 -4.82
C ASN A 374 -39.41 32.52 -5.96
N LEU A 375 -38.64 31.76 -6.73
CA LEU A 375 -39.20 30.92 -7.79
C LEU A 375 -39.85 29.66 -7.21
N MET A 376 -39.20 29.07 -6.19
CA MET A 376 -39.67 27.86 -5.54
C MET A 376 -40.99 28.08 -4.77
N GLN A 377 -41.13 29.19 -4.09
CA GLN A 377 -42.39 29.58 -3.40
C GLN A 377 -43.58 29.65 -4.37
N LYS A 378 -43.38 30.16 -5.59
CA LYS A 378 -44.41 30.19 -6.62
C LYS A 378 -44.84 28.81 -7.11
N LEU A 379 -43.95 27.81 -6.99
CA LEU A 379 -44.17 26.42 -7.40
C LEU A 379 -44.67 25.54 -6.24
N GLY A 380 -44.81 26.10 -5.02
CA GLY A 380 -45.19 25.32 -3.84
C GLY A 380 -44.10 24.33 -3.39
N VAL A 381 -42.87 24.52 -3.80
CA VAL A 381 -41.71 23.67 -3.49
C VAL A 381 -40.77 24.43 -2.55
N GLU A 382 -40.23 23.77 -1.53
CA GLU A 382 -39.33 24.39 -0.57
C GLU A 382 -37.93 24.65 -1.18
N LYS A 383 -37.37 23.64 -1.86
CA LYS A 383 -36.05 23.71 -2.48
C LYS A 383 -35.96 22.77 -3.68
N LEU A 384 -35.35 23.25 -4.77
CA LEU A 384 -34.98 22.43 -5.92
C LEU A 384 -33.52 22.69 -6.27
N ARG A 385 -32.70 21.62 -6.30
CA ARG A 385 -31.34 21.65 -6.77
C ARG A 385 -31.20 20.67 -7.92
N ILE A 386 -30.65 21.13 -9.03
CA ILE A 386 -30.29 20.32 -10.19
C ILE A 386 -28.76 20.22 -10.19
N TYR A 387 -28.23 19.04 -10.43
CA TYR A 387 -26.78 18.85 -10.47
C TYR A 387 -26.38 17.79 -11.50
N ALA A 388 -25.14 17.90 -11.94
CA ALA A 388 -24.46 16.91 -12.75
C ALA A 388 -23.18 16.51 -12.02
N THR A 389 -22.88 15.23 -11.98
CA THR A 389 -21.65 14.69 -11.41
C THR A 389 -20.95 13.78 -12.43
N ALA A 390 -19.63 13.79 -12.38
CA ALA A 390 -18.81 12.92 -13.20
C ALA A 390 -17.68 12.37 -12.32
N ASP A 391 -17.54 11.06 -12.31
CA ASP A 391 -16.55 10.32 -11.51
C ASP A 391 -15.44 9.76 -12.38
N ASN A 392 -14.23 9.66 -11.82
CA ASN A 392 -13.06 9.08 -12.45
C ASN A 392 -12.74 9.68 -13.83
N LEU A 393 -12.81 11.01 -13.95
CA LEU A 393 -12.70 11.76 -15.20
C LEU A 393 -11.33 11.64 -15.88
N GLY A 394 -10.29 11.36 -15.13
CA GLY A 394 -8.96 11.24 -15.69
C GLY A 394 -7.95 10.68 -14.69
N LEU A 395 -7.03 9.92 -15.25
CA LEU A 395 -5.85 9.41 -14.56
C LEU A 395 -4.63 9.64 -15.46
N TRP A 396 -3.64 10.33 -14.93
CA TRP A 396 -2.36 10.56 -15.59
C TRP A 396 -1.27 9.86 -14.78
N SER A 397 -0.61 8.90 -15.41
CA SER A 397 0.47 8.10 -14.84
C SER A 397 1.62 7.96 -15.84
N LYS A 398 2.68 7.23 -15.49
CA LYS A 398 3.88 7.05 -16.34
C LYS A 398 3.56 6.39 -17.68
N ARG A 399 2.55 5.52 -17.73
CA ARG A 399 2.12 4.81 -18.95
C ARG A 399 0.61 4.92 -19.11
N GLN A 400 0.15 5.26 -20.29
CA GLN A 400 -1.29 5.28 -20.61
C GLN A 400 -1.86 3.86 -20.45
N GLY A 401 -3.01 3.76 -19.78
CA GLY A 401 -3.68 2.48 -19.49
C GLY A 401 -3.14 1.75 -18.22
N PHE A 402 -2.08 2.26 -17.62
CA PHE A 402 -1.57 1.75 -16.34
C PHE A 402 -2.18 2.50 -15.16
N ASP A 403 -2.86 1.79 -14.27
CA ASP A 403 -3.38 2.34 -13.03
C ASP A 403 -2.50 1.96 -11.83
N PRO A 404 -1.61 2.87 -11.37
CA PRO A 404 -0.70 2.57 -10.28
C PRO A 404 -1.38 2.49 -8.90
N ARG A 405 -2.64 2.86 -8.78
CA ARG A 405 -3.38 2.84 -7.50
C ARG A 405 -3.57 1.42 -6.95
N VAL A 406 -3.52 0.43 -7.82
CA VAL A 406 -3.62 -1.00 -7.45
C VAL A 406 -2.27 -1.64 -7.12
N ALA A 407 -1.16 -0.93 -7.34
CA ALA A 407 0.18 -1.50 -7.17
C ALA A 407 0.52 -1.90 -5.72
N MET A 408 -0.15 -1.30 -4.73
CA MET A 408 -0.01 -1.64 -3.31
C MET A 408 -1.22 -2.40 -2.75
N ALA A 409 -2.24 -2.64 -3.55
CA ALA A 409 -3.41 -3.42 -3.15
C ALA A 409 -3.13 -4.93 -3.11
N GLY A 410 -1.95 -5.37 -3.47
CA GLY A 410 -1.49 -6.72 -3.28
C GLY A 410 -1.25 -6.99 -1.80
N SER A 411 -2.27 -7.40 -1.13
CA SER A 411 -2.27 -8.45 -0.15
C SER A 411 -1.54 -9.69 -0.70
N ASP A 412 -1.48 -10.71 0.03
CA ASP A 412 -0.85 -12.02 -0.16
C ASP A 412 -0.99 -12.71 -1.55
N ASP A 413 -1.66 -12.09 -2.50
CA ASP A 413 -1.65 -12.51 -3.90
C ASP A 413 -0.31 -12.14 -4.54
N GLU A 414 0.40 -13.16 -5.00
CA GLU A 414 1.68 -13.09 -5.73
C GLU A 414 1.66 -12.13 -6.94
N TYR A 415 0.50 -11.63 -7.28
CA TYR A 415 0.22 -10.81 -8.45
C TYR A 415 -0.55 -9.58 -7.99
N GLY A 416 0.13 -8.46 -7.80
CA GLY A 416 -0.49 -7.18 -7.56
C GLY A 416 -1.67 -6.98 -8.51
N GLY A 417 -2.88 -6.97 -7.94
CA GLY A 417 -4.13 -7.00 -8.70
C GLY A 417 -4.21 -5.90 -9.72
N TYR A 418 -4.31 -6.27 -10.96
CA TYR A 418 -4.62 -5.41 -12.08
C TYR A 418 -6.14 -5.32 -12.20
N SER A 419 -6.68 -4.13 -12.07
CA SER A 419 -7.99 -3.82 -12.64
C SER A 419 -7.77 -3.05 -13.95
N PRO A 420 -8.03 -3.64 -15.10
CA PRO A 420 -8.07 -2.88 -16.34
C PRO A 420 -9.21 -1.87 -16.25
N MET A 421 -8.94 -0.61 -16.63
CA MET A 421 -10.00 0.35 -16.92
C MET A 421 -10.63 0.03 -18.27
#